data_4c0f976147c867eac3291ef56f3292ca
#
_entry.id   4c0f976147c867eac3291ef56f3292ca
#
_cell.length_a   1.000
_cell.length_b   1.000
_cell.length_c   1.000
_cell.angle_alpha   90.00
_cell.angle_beta   90.00
_cell.angle_gamma   90.00
#
_symmetry.space_group_name_H-M   'P 1'
#
loop_
_entity.id
_entity.type
_entity.pdbx_description
1 polymer ?
#
loop_
_entity_poly.entity_id
_entity_poly.type
_entity_poly.pdbx_seq_one_letter_code
_entity_poly.pdbx_strand_id
1 'polypeptide(L)'
;MSEAPEKPIGPVLVVGLGNPGMEYFWTPHNAGFMAIDRIAEQQGVTVQNRRCKAQTAATRIGGREVILAKPETFMNLSGLSVAALLKEFGIGPEERAGNLVVVYDELDLPLGTIKIRERGSPAGHNGARSISGALGSKEWLRIRIGVGQDLPPEAIAAGARRRGGKDYLLDPMRKADLAVLDEVLDRVATAVRRIVEDGPAAAMNEFNRKD
;
A
#
# COMPACT_ATOMS: atom_id res chain seq x y z
N MET A 1 5.46 27.97 -21.26
CA MET A 1 5.11 26.56 -21.52
C MET A 1 5.79 25.77 -20.42
N SER A 2 5.02 25.30 -19.41
CA SER A 2 5.59 24.47 -18.34
C SER A 2 5.78 23.07 -18.92
N GLU A 3 7.02 22.62 -19.06
CA GLU A 3 7.31 21.23 -19.39
C GLU A 3 6.65 20.33 -18.34
N ALA A 4 5.84 19.36 -18.81
CA ALA A 4 5.35 18.32 -17.93
C ALA A 4 6.55 17.62 -17.29
N PRO A 5 6.53 17.34 -15.97
CA PRO A 5 7.65 16.66 -15.34
C PRO A 5 7.94 15.36 -16.08
N GLU A 6 9.21 15.18 -16.49
CA GLU A 6 9.65 13.93 -17.12
C GLU A 6 9.26 12.75 -16.24
N LYS A 7 8.59 11.77 -16.85
CA LYS A 7 8.22 10.55 -16.12
C LYS A 7 9.51 9.83 -15.68
N PRO A 8 9.59 9.38 -14.42
CA PRO A 8 10.76 8.64 -13.96
C PRO A 8 11.02 7.45 -14.88
N ILE A 9 12.28 7.31 -15.33
CA ILE A 9 12.71 6.21 -16.19
C ILE A 9 12.84 4.94 -15.33
N GLY A 10 12.48 3.76 -15.90
CA GLY A 10 12.62 2.47 -15.22
C GLY A 10 11.30 1.88 -14.69
N PRO A 11 11.37 0.66 -14.12
CA PRO A 11 10.20 -0.03 -13.61
C PRO A 11 9.65 0.64 -12.35
N VAL A 12 8.34 0.51 -12.13
CA VAL A 12 7.68 0.92 -10.88
C VAL A 12 7.52 -0.31 -10.00
N LEU A 13 8.04 -0.26 -8.79
CA LEU A 13 7.82 -1.29 -7.77
C LEU A 13 6.61 -0.90 -6.90
N VAL A 14 5.56 -1.71 -6.95
CA VAL A 14 4.36 -1.55 -6.13
C VAL A 14 4.35 -2.65 -5.08
N VAL A 15 4.50 -2.28 -3.82
CA VAL A 15 4.60 -3.21 -2.68
C VAL A 15 3.37 -3.10 -1.81
N GLY A 16 2.63 -4.18 -1.64
CA GLY A 16 1.61 -4.29 -0.60
C GLY A 16 2.22 -4.87 0.68
N LEU A 17 1.89 -4.28 1.82
CA LEU A 17 2.33 -4.80 3.11
C LEU A 17 1.29 -5.73 3.71
N GLY A 18 1.77 -6.76 4.41
CA GLY A 18 0.99 -7.76 5.12
C GLY A 18 1.88 -8.75 5.86
N ASN A 19 1.28 -9.68 6.57
CA ASN A 19 1.96 -10.81 7.18
C ASN A 19 1.70 -12.09 6.37
N PRO A 20 2.71 -12.95 6.19
CA PRO A 20 2.50 -14.26 5.56
C PRO A 20 1.74 -15.19 6.52
N GLY A 21 0.90 -16.05 5.97
CA GLY A 21 0.11 -17.04 6.71
C GLY A 21 -1.38 -16.89 6.45
N MET A 22 -2.09 -18.03 6.41
CA MET A 22 -3.53 -18.06 6.12
C MET A 22 -4.36 -17.37 7.20
N GLU A 23 -3.88 -17.37 8.43
CA GLU A 23 -4.48 -16.71 9.59
C GLU A 23 -4.58 -15.19 9.44
N TYR A 24 -3.75 -14.59 8.59
CA TYR A 24 -3.72 -13.13 8.37
C TYR A 24 -4.48 -12.69 7.11
N PHE A 25 -4.98 -13.60 6.28
CA PHE A 25 -5.56 -13.28 4.97
C PHE A 25 -6.61 -12.18 5.01
N TRP A 26 -7.50 -12.23 5.97
CA TRP A 26 -8.65 -11.32 6.07
C TRP A 26 -8.52 -10.32 7.22
N THR A 27 -7.29 -10.04 7.65
CA THR A 27 -7.03 -9.05 8.69
C THR A 27 -6.81 -7.66 8.10
N PRO A 28 -7.12 -6.58 8.83
CA PRO A 28 -6.84 -5.21 8.39
C PRO A 28 -5.37 -5.01 8.00
N HIS A 29 -4.44 -5.64 8.73
CA HIS A 29 -3.00 -5.51 8.49
C HIS A 29 -2.54 -6.13 7.17
N ASN A 30 -3.39 -6.93 6.52
CA ASN A 30 -3.14 -7.49 5.19
C ASN A 30 -3.85 -6.71 4.05
N ALA A 31 -4.43 -5.54 4.33
CA ALA A 31 -5.06 -4.71 3.30
C ALA A 31 -4.11 -4.40 2.12
N GLY A 32 -2.81 -4.23 2.40
CA GLY A 32 -1.81 -4.05 1.34
C GLY A 32 -1.66 -5.28 0.44
N PHE A 33 -1.63 -6.50 1.01
CA PHE A 33 -1.59 -7.75 0.24
C PHE A 33 -2.85 -7.90 -0.64
N MET A 34 -4.03 -7.66 -0.06
CA MET A 34 -5.29 -7.71 -0.80
C MET A 34 -5.32 -6.70 -1.95
N ALA A 35 -4.73 -5.52 -1.77
CA ALA A 35 -4.61 -4.52 -2.84
C ALA A 35 -3.71 -5.01 -3.99
N ILE A 36 -2.58 -5.66 -3.69
CA ILE A 36 -1.72 -6.23 -4.73
C ILE A 36 -2.44 -7.35 -5.49
N ASP A 37 -3.19 -8.21 -4.79
CA ASP A 37 -3.95 -9.27 -5.44
C ASP A 37 -5.05 -8.70 -6.34
N ARG A 38 -5.75 -7.62 -5.93
CA ARG A 38 -6.72 -6.92 -6.76
C ARG A 38 -6.09 -6.29 -8.01
N ILE A 39 -4.93 -5.64 -7.89
CA ILE A 39 -4.22 -5.09 -9.04
C ILE A 39 -3.81 -6.21 -9.99
N ALA A 40 -3.28 -7.31 -9.46
CA ALA A 40 -2.86 -8.46 -10.27
C ALA A 40 -4.04 -9.08 -11.03
N GLU A 41 -5.19 -9.26 -10.36
CA GLU A 41 -6.44 -9.73 -10.97
C GLU A 41 -6.86 -8.84 -12.15
N GLN A 42 -6.90 -7.52 -11.95
CA GLN A 42 -7.25 -6.55 -13.01
C GLN A 42 -6.25 -6.54 -14.17
N GLN A 43 -5.00 -6.93 -13.92
CA GLN A 43 -3.95 -7.03 -14.95
C GLN A 43 -3.83 -8.44 -15.56
N GLY A 44 -4.63 -9.42 -15.11
CA GLY A 44 -4.59 -10.80 -15.58
C GLY A 44 -3.28 -11.52 -15.27
N VAL A 45 -2.60 -11.17 -14.17
CA VAL A 45 -1.35 -11.80 -13.72
C VAL A 45 -1.50 -12.41 -12.34
N THR A 46 -0.61 -13.35 -11.99
CA THR A 46 -0.59 -14.01 -10.68
C THR A 46 0.70 -13.68 -9.94
N VAL A 47 0.59 -13.22 -8.70
CA VAL A 47 1.72 -12.85 -7.84
C VAL A 47 2.26 -14.10 -7.16
N GLN A 48 3.18 -14.83 -7.83
CA GLN A 48 3.67 -16.13 -7.35
C GLN A 48 5.19 -16.33 -7.54
N ASN A 49 5.87 -15.45 -8.28
CA ASN A 49 7.31 -15.58 -8.49
C ASN A 49 8.07 -15.17 -7.22
N ARG A 50 8.76 -16.11 -6.57
CA ARG A 50 9.49 -15.86 -5.33
C ARG A 50 10.87 -15.32 -5.59
N ARG A 51 11.14 -14.11 -5.08
CA ARG A 51 12.47 -13.47 -5.07
C ARG A 51 12.56 -12.43 -3.95
N CYS A 52 13.75 -12.17 -3.47
CA CYS A 52 14.01 -11.13 -2.45
C CYS A 52 13.09 -11.25 -1.22
N LYS A 53 12.73 -12.47 -0.81
CA LYS A 53 11.77 -12.76 0.27
C LYS A 53 10.39 -12.12 -0.01
N ALA A 54 9.93 -12.11 -1.25
CA ALA A 54 8.62 -11.67 -1.66
C ALA A 54 8.04 -12.57 -2.76
N GLN A 55 6.71 -12.60 -2.84
CA GLN A 55 6.01 -13.05 -4.04
C GLN A 55 5.88 -11.85 -4.97
N THR A 56 6.18 -12.05 -6.26
CA THR A 56 6.17 -10.98 -7.25
C THR A 56 5.46 -11.39 -8.54
N ALA A 57 4.99 -10.39 -9.27
CA ALA A 57 4.55 -10.52 -10.66
C ALA A 57 4.99 -9.28 -11.43
N ALA A 58 5.36 -9.44 -12.70
CA ALA A 58 5.61 -8.35 -13.62
C ALA A 58 4.40 -8.14 -14.51
N THR A 59 4.04 -6.88 -14.75
CA THR A 59 2.97 -6.47 -15.67
C THR A 59 3.33 -5.13 -16.33
N ARG A 60 2.43 -4.61 -17.16
CA ARG A 60 2.56 -3.27 -17.76
C ARG A 60 1.30 -2.45 -17.51
N ILE A 61 1.47 -1.25 -16.99
CA ILE A 61 0.39 -0.28 -16.77
C ILE A 61 0.79 1.02 -17.47
N GLY A 62 -0.06 1.54 -18.34
CA GLY A 62 0.24 2.77 -19.09
C GLY A 62 1.53 2.69 -19.91
N GLY A 63 1.89 1.50 -20.40
CA GLY A 63 3.12 1.27 -21.17
C GLY A 63 4.39 1.12 -20.32
N ARG A 64 4.35 1.38 -19.01
CA ARG A 64 5.48 1.19 -18.08
C ARG A 64 5.51 -0.21 -17.49
N GLU A 65 6.70 -0.72 -17.26
CA GLU A 65 6.89 -1.95 -16.49
C GLU A 65 6.53 -1.70 -15.02
N VAL A 66 5.72 -2.59 -14.45
CA VAL A 66 5.29 -2.55 -13.05
C VAL A 66 5.55 -3.90 -12.41
N ILE A 67 6.26 -3.88 -11.29
CA ILE A 67 6.50 -5.05 -10.47
C ILE A 67 5.58 -5.00 -9.26
N LEU A 68 4.66 -5.94 -9.18
CA LEU A 68 3.80 -6.14 -8.01
C LEU A 68 4.53 -7.04 -7.02
N ALA A 69 4.53 -6.69 -5.73
CA ALA A 69 5.24 -7.45 -4.72
C ALA A 69 4.48 -7.55 -3.39
N LYS A 70 4.50 -8.75 -2.80
CA LYS A 70 4.03 -9.05 -1.43
C LYS A 70 5.21 -9.61 -0.64
N PRO A 71 5.86 -8.86 0.28
CA PRO A 71 6.93 -9.38 1.12
C PRO A 71 6.46 -10.59 1.95
N GLU A 72 7.21 -11.69 1.93
CA GLU A 72 6.95 -12.88 2.75
C GLU A 72 7.67 -12.80 4.12
N THR A 73 8.18 -11.63 4.48
CA THR A 73 8.69 -11.33 5.81
C THR A 73 7.55 -10.92 6.74
N PHE A 74 7.74 -11.07 8.06
CA PHE A 74 6.83 -10.40 9.00
C PHE A 74 6.88 -8.88 8.80
N MET A 75 5.78 -8.21 9.17
CA MET A 75 5.56 -6.79 8.95
C MET A 75 6.75 -5.90 9.36
N ASN A 76 7.33 -6.14 10.53
CA ASN A 76 8.46 -5.38 11.06
C ASN A 76 9.80 -5.63 10.32
N LEU A 77 9.84 -6.55 9.36
CA LEU A 77 11.01 -6.89 8.55
C LEU A 77 10.79 -6.60 7.05
N SER A 78 9.67 -5.97 6.68
CA SER A 78 9.33 -5.67 5.29
C SER A 78 10.41 -4.87 4.55
N GLY A 79 11.13 -4.00 5.27
CA GLY A 79 12.22 -3.21 4.69
C GLY A 79 13.36 -4.04 4.10
N LEU A 80 13.64 -5.24 4.64
CA LEU A 80 14.66 -6.15 4.09
C LEU A 80 14.29 -6.61 2.68
N SER A 81 13.03 -7.00 2.48
CA SER A 81 12.53 -7.42 1.18
C SER A 81 12.48 -6.26 0.20
N VAL A 82 11.95 -5.11 0.62
CA VAL A 82 11.83 -3.91 -0.25
C VAL A 82 13.20 -3.41 -0.71
N ALA A 83 14.19 -3.33 0.18
CA ALA A 83 15.54 -2.92 -0.18
C ALA A 83 16.20 -3.90 -1.19
N ALA A 84 15.99 -5.20 -1.01
CA ALA A 84 16.48 -6.21 -1.93
C ALA A 84 15.79 -6.14 -3.31
N LEU A 85 14.47 -5.92 -3.35
CA LEU A 85 13.71 -5.73 -4.59
C LEU A 85 14.15 -4.48 -5.36
N LEU A 86 14.34 -3.34 -4.67
CA LEU A 86 14.85 -2.13 -5.31
C LEU A 86 16.21 -2.35 -5.99
N LYS A 87 17.11 -3.07 -5.31
CA LYS A 87 18.42 -3.45 -5.86
C LYS A 87 18.26 -4.39 -7.07
N GLU A 88 17.42 -5.41 -6.96
CA GLU A 88 17.15 -6.40 -8.02
C GLU A 88 16.64 -5.75 -9.30
N PHE A 89 15.74 -4.77 -9.17
CA PHE A 89 15.12 -4.08 -10.32
C PHE A 89 15.84 -2.77 -10.71
N GLY A 90 17.00 -2.49 -10.13
CA GLY A 90 17.82 -1.33 -10.49
C GLY A 90 17.20 0.02 -10.14
N ILE A 91 16.32 0.09 -9.13
CA ILE A 91 15.70 1.34 -8.67
C ILE A 91 16.61 1.99 -7.63
N GLY A 92 17.37 2.99 -8.06
CA GLY A 92 18.31 3.72 -7.22
C GLY A 92 17.66 4.69 -6.23
N PRO A 93 18.46 5.30 -5.32
CA PRO A 93 17.95 6.26 -4.34
C PRO A 93 17.20 7.43 -4.94
N GLU A 94 17.69 7.98 -6.07
CA GLU A 94 17.11 9.14 -6.75
C GLU A 94 15.75 8.82 -7.41
N GLU A 95 15.54 7.56 -7.78
CA GLU A 95 14.35 7.11 -8.49
C GLU A 95 13.22 6.68 -7.56
N ARG A 96 13.50 6.42 -6.28
CA ARG A 96 12.54 5.87 -5.29
C ARG A 96 11.31 6.74 -5.12
N ALA A 97 11.48 8.06 -5.15
CA ALA A 97 10.37 9.00 -4.99
C ALA A 97 9.28 8.84 -6.05
N GLY A 98 9.66 8.39 -7.27
CA GLY A 98 8.73 8.17 -8.38
C GLY A 98 8.46 6.71 -8.73
N ASN A 99 9.32 5.77 -8.30
CA ASN A 99 9.29 4.39 -8.72
C ASN A 99 9.05 3.37 -7.59
N LEU A 100 8.91 3.81 -6.35
CA LEU A 100 8.48 2.95 -5.24
C LEU A 100 7.13 3.42 -4.71
N VAL A 101 6.11 2.58 -4.82
CA VAL A 101 4.78 2.78 -4.23
C VAL A 101 4.53 1.70 -3.19
N VAL A 102 4.28 2.09 -1.95
CA VAL A 102 3.97 1.14 -0.87
C VAL A 102 2.52 1.31 -0.43
N VAL A 103 1.77 0.22 -0.42
CA VAL A 103 0.35 0.17 -0.05
C VAL A 103 0.21 -0.54 1.29
N TYR A 104 -0.44 0.09 2.27
CA TYR A 104 -0.60 -0.46 3.61
C TYR A 104 -1.79 0.14 4.37
N ASP A 105 -2.19 -0.51 5.45
CA ASP A 105 -3.27 -0.10 6.33
C ASP A 105 -2.93 1.12 7.20
N GLU A 106 -3.95 1.94 7.50
CA GLU A 106 -3.83 3.11 8.37
C GLU A 106 -5.02 3.18 9.34
N LEU A 107 -4.72 3.05 10.63
CA LEU A 107 -5.73 3.07 11.69
C LEU A 107 -6.38 4.44 11.90
N ASP A 108 -5.63 5.51 11.64
CA ASP A 108 -6.10 6.88 11.84
C ASP A 108 -7.00 7.36 10.69
N LEU A 109 -7.14 6.55 9.64
CA LEU A 109 -8.07 6.81 8.53
C LEU A 109 -9.31 5.93 8.67
N PRO A 110 -10.52 6.48 8.49
CA PRO A 110 -11.75 5.70 8.48
C PRO A 110 -11.73 4.61 7.42
N LEU A 111 -12.35 3.46 7.72
CA LEU A 111 -12.61 2.41 6.73
C LEU A 111 -13.39 3.01 5.54
N GLY A 112 -13.05 2.61 4.34
CA GLY A 112 -13.64 3.17 3.11
C GLY A 112 -12.82 4.30 2.48
N THR A 113 -11.75 4.76 3.11
CA THR A 113 -10.94 5.88 2.62
C THR A 113 -9.53 5.44 2.19
N ILE A 114 -8.94 6.22 1.29
CA ILE A 114 -7.51 6.10 0.95
C ILE A 114 -6.83 7.47 1.07
N LYS A 115 -5.52 7.46 1.30
CA LYS A 115 -4.70 8.67 1.33
C LYS A 115 -3.36 8.43 0.67
N ILE A 116 -3.02 9.25 -0.32
CA ILE A 116 -1.76 9.18 -1.07
C ILE A 116 -0.81 10.26 -0.56
N ARG A 117 0.46 9.90 -0.33
CA ARG A 117 1.53 10.82 0.08
C ARG A 117 2.84 10.46 -0.60
N GLU A 118 3.61 11.44 -1.03
CA GLU A 118 4.95 11.24 -1.62
C GLU A 118 6.01 10.98 -0.55
N ARG A 119 5.77 11.45 0.68
CA ARG A 119 6.69 11.34 1.82
C ARG A 119 5.95 11.42 3.14
N GLY A 120 6.62 11.11 4.22
CA GLY A 120 6.08 11.32 5.54
C GLY A 120 6.52 10.31 6.60
N SER A 121 6.08 10.51 7.82
CA SER A 121 6.37 9.62 8.94
C SER A 121 5.63 8.28 8.79
N PRO A 122 6.17 7.20 9.39
CA PRO A 122 5.52 5.89 9.41
C PRO A 122 4.19 5.84 10.20
N ALA A 123 3.84 6.90 10.94
CA ALA A 123 2.59 7.00 11.73
C ALA A 123 2.32 5.77 12.63
N GLY A 124 3.37 5.18 13.21
CA GLY A 124 3.25 3.98 14.05
C GLY A 124 3.21 2.66 13.30
N HIS A 125 3.04 2.65 11.97
CA HIS A 125 2.97 1.41 11.18
C HIS A 125 4.33 0.71 11.10
N ASN A 126 4.43 -0.53 11.61
CA ASN A 126 5.70 -1.26 11.73
C ASN A 126 6.38 -1.53 10.39
N GLY A 127 5.61 -1.87 9.34
CA GLY A 127 6.14 -2.11 8.01
C GLY A 127 6.71 -0.83 7.37
N ALA A 128 5.99 0.28 7.47
CA ALA A 128 6.46 1.58 6.98
C ALA A 128 7.72 2.05 7.72
N ARG A 129 7.81 1.79 9.03
CA ARG A 129 9.01 2.04 9.83
C ARG A 129 10.19 1.18 9.38
N SER A 130 9.95 -0.10 9.14
CA SER A 130 10.95 -1.05 8.64
C SER A 130 11.51 -0.61 7.30
N ILE A 131 10.65 -0.20 6.35
CA ILE A 131 11.07 0.31 5.05
C ILE A 131 11.89 1.60 5.21
N SER A 132 11.40 2.57 5.98
CA SER A 132 12.13 3.83 6.19
C SER A 132 13.49 3.61 6.83
N GLY A 133 13.61 2.67 7.77
CA GLY A 133 14.88 2.27 8.39
C GLY A 133 15.84 1.61 7.42
N ALA A 134 15.36 0.65 6.62
CA ALA A 134 16.17 -0.07 5.65
C ALA A 134 16.66 0.83 4.49
N LEU A 135 15.86 1.82 4.08
CA LEU A 135 16.21 2.74 3.00
C LEU A 135 16.95 3.99 3.48
N GLY A 136 17.00 4.25 4.80
CA GLY A 136 17.54 5.49 5.36
C GLY A 136 16.78 6.75 4.88
N SER A 137 15.55 6.60 4.40
CA SER A 137 14.77 7.68 3.78
C SER A 137 13.28 7.49 4.03
N LYS A 138 12.55 8.61 4.02
CA LYS A 138 11.08 8.68 4.04
C LYS A 138 10.50 9.15 2.71
N GLU A 139 11.33 9.36 1.71
CA GLU A 139 10.99 9.83 0.36
C GLU A 139 10.60 8.64 -0.52
N TRP A 140 9.37 8.18 -0.40
CA TRP A 140 8.74 7.14 -1.21
C TRP A 140 7.23 7.28 -1.16
N LEU A 141 6.58 6.97 -2.29
CA LEU A 141 5.14 7.05 -2.43
C LEU A 141 4.44 6.03 -1.56
N ARG A 142 3.35 6.45 -0.92
CA ARG A 142 2.51 5.60 -0.09
C ARG A 142 1.04 5.80 -0.39
N ILE A 143 0.32 4.71 -0.49
CA ILE A 143 -1.13 4.66 -0.49
C ILE A 143 -1.53 4.05 0.85
N ARG A 144 -2.16 4.84 1.70
CA ARG A 144 -2.66 4.42 3.00
C ARG A 144 -4.13 4.05 2.87
N ILE A 145 -4.48 2.82 3.23
CA ILE A 145 -5.84 2.29 3.21
C ILE A 145 -6.42 2.48 4.62
N GLY A 146 -7.48 3.24 4.74
CA GLY A 146 -8.19 3.41 6.00
C GLY A 146 -8.82 2.10 6.45
N VAL A 147 -8.47 1.69 7.66
CA VAL A 147 -9.05 0.52 8.35
C VAL A 147 -9.59 0.90 9.74
N GLY A 148 -9.56 2.20 10.07
CA GLY A 148 -10.04 2.71 11.35
C GLY A 148 -11.53 2.44 11.55
N GLN A 149 -11.89 2.07 12.77
CA GLN A 149 -13.30 1.88 13.14
C GLN A 149 -13.98 3.25 13.26
N ASP A 150 -15.04 3.43 12.50
CA ASP A 150 -15.94 4.57 12.68
C ASP A 150 -16.97 4.19 13.74
N LEU A 151 -16.73 4.66 14.97
CA LEU A 151 -17.70 4.50 16.05
C LEU A 151 -18.63 5.69 16.03
N PRO A 152 -19.96 5.47 15.92
CA PRO A 152 -20.92 6.55 15.94
C PRO A 152 -20.85 7.31 17.29
N PRO A 153 -21.12 8.63 17.30
CA PRO A 153 -20.99 9.47 18.49
C PRO A 153 -21.73 8.92 19.72
N GLU A 154 -22.89 8.33 19.52
CA GLU A 154 -23.69 7.70 20.59
C GLU A 154 -23.00 6.46 21.18
N ALA A 155 -22.29 5.68 20.39
CA ALA A 155 -21.52 4.55 20.90
C ALA A 155 -20.31 5.03 21.72
N ILE A 156 -19.66 6.11 21.30
CA ILE A 156 -18.57 6.75 22.05
C ILE A 156 -19.11 7.32 23.37
N ALA A 157 -20.27 7.99 23.33
CA ALA A 157 -20.94 8.53 24.52
C ALA A 157 -21.37 7.41 25.49
N ALA A 158 -21.73 6.22 24.98
CA ALA A 158 -22.03 5.03 25.77
C ALA A 158 -20.79 4.31 26.29
N GLY A 159 -19.58 4.86 26.10
CA GLY A 159 -18.33 4.29 26.57
C GLY A 159 -17.68 3.25 25.66
N ALA A 160 -18.17 3.06 24.45
CA ALA A 160 -17.50 2.22 23.46
C ALA A 160 -16.13 2.81 23.14
N ARG A 161 -15.09 1.98 23.21
CA ARG A 161 -13.74 2.34 22.82
C ARG A 161 -13.40 1.70 21.48
N ARG A 162 -12.68 2.42 20.63
CA ARG A 162 -12.06 1.81 19.46
C ARG A 162 -11.21 0.63 19.96
N ARG A 163 -11.34 -0.54 19.32
CA ARG A 163 -10.48 -1.67 19.66
C ARG A 163 -9.03 -1.26 19.52
N GLY A 164 -8.20 -1.60 20.50
CA GLY A 164 -6.80 -1.20 20.57
C GLY A 164 -5.99 -1.75 19.40
N GLY A 165 -5.11 -0.89 18.86
CA GLY A 165 -4.42 -1.01 17.59
C GLY A 165 -3.94 -2.39 17.16
N LYS A 166 -3.10 -3.07 17.95
CA LYS A 166 -2.41 -4.27 17.46
C LYS A 166 -3.34 -5.48 17.33
N ASP A 167 -4.20 -5.70 18.32
CA ASP A 167 -5.10 -6.86 18.34
C ASP A 167 -6.15 -6.73 17.22
N TYR A 168 -6.71 -5.52 17.05
CA TYR A 168 -7.63 -5.23 15.96
C TYR A 168 -7.03 -5.47 14.58
N LEU A 169 -5.78 -5.08 14.35
CA LEU A 169 -5.12 -5.22 13.06
C LEU A 169 -4.84 -6.68 12.68
N LEU A 170 -4.77 -7.57 13.64
CA LEU A 170 -4.47 -8.99 13.45
C LEU A 170 -5.71 -9.90 13.58
N ASP A 171 -6.86 -9.35 13.98
CA ASP A 171 -8.13 -10.07 14.00
C ASP A 171 -8.79 -10.08 12.62
N PRO A 172 -9.46 -11.16 12.21
CA PRO A 172 -10.23 -11.18 10.97
C PRO A 172 -11.30 -10.08 10.92
N MET A 173 -11.41 -9.40 9.79
CA MET A 173 -12.44 -8.40 9.53
C MET A 173 -13.82 -9.03 9.45
N ARG A 174 -14.85 -8.29 9.88
CA ARG A 174 -16.24 -8.68 9.69
C ARG A 174 -16.62 -8.64 8.20
N LYS A 175 -17.58 -9.46 7.77
CA LYS A 175 -18.06 -9.49 6.38
C LYS A 175 -18.48 -8.10 5.84
N ALA A 176 -19.13 -7.30 6.69
CA ALA A 176 -19.53 -5.93 6.31
C ALA A 176 -18.31 -5.03 6.05
N ASP A 177 -17.26 -5.13 6.88
CA ASP A 177 -16.05 -4.35 6.73
C ASP A 177 -15.24 -4.81 5.50
N LEU A 178 -15.23 -6.12 5.20
CA LEU A 178 -14.62 -6.66 3.98
C LEU A 178 -15.34 -6.18 2.72
N ALA A 179 -16.67 -6.05 2.74
CA ALA A 179 -17.41 -5.50 1.60
C ALA A 179 -17.04 -4.05 1.31
N VAL A 180 -16.88 -3.22 2.35
CA VAL A 180 -16.39 -1.84 2.20
C VAL A 180 -14.95 -1.82 1.70
N LEU A 181 -14.08 -2.68 2.25
CA LEU A 181 -12.69 -2.78 1.82
C LEU A 181 -12.59 -3.19 0.35
N ASP A 182 -13.46 -4.07 -0.12
CA ASP A 182 -13.48 -4.54 -1.52
C ASP A 182 -13.61 -3.39 -2.52
N GLU A 183 -14.50 -2.43 -2.28
CA GLU A 183 -14.64 -1.21 -3.07
C GLU A 183 -13.38 -0.32 -2.99
N VAL A 184 -12.76 -0.27 -1.81
CA VAL A 184 -11.52 0.49 -1.60
C VAL A 184 -10.35 -0.12 -2.38
N LEU A 185 -10.28 -1.45 -2.50
CA LEU A 185 -9.24 -2.13 -3.27
C LEU A 185 -9.30 -1.76 -4.76
N ASP A 186 -10.49 -1.59 -5.34
CA ASP A 186 -10.65 -1.08 -6.71
C ASP A 186 -10.17 0.36 -6.85
N ARG A 187 -10.46 1.20 -5.85
CA ARG A 187 -9.95 2.58 -5.81
C ARG A 187 -8.43 2.62 -5.70
N VAL A 188 -7.82 1.71 -4.91
CA VAL A 188 -6.35 1.59 -4.82
C VAL A 188 -5.75 1.18 -6.16
N ALA A 189 -6.34 0.21 -6.85
CA ALA A 189 -5.88 -0.22 -8.17
C ALA A 189 -5.94 0.93 -9.19
N THR A 190 -7.02 1.71 -9.17
CA THR A 190 -7.18 2.91 -9.99
C THR A 190 -6.14 3.97 -9.63
N ALA A 191 -5.88 4.19 -8.34
CA ALA A 191 -4.88 5.14 -7.86
C ALA A 191 -3.46 4.74 -8.30
N VAL A 192 -3.10 3.45 -8.23
CA VAL A 192 -1.81 2.96 -8.74
C VAL A 192 -1.69 3.21 -10.23
N ARG A 193 -2.72 2.91 -11.01
CA ARG A 193 -2.74 3.22 -12.45
C ARG A 193 -2.51 4.70 -12.68
N ARG A 194 -3.23 5.56 -11.98
CA ARG A 194 -3.12 7.02 -12.09
C ARG A 194 -1.70 7.53 -11.74
N ILE A 195 -1.09 6.96 -10.71
CA ILE A 195 0.31 7.27 -10.35
C ILE A 195 1.27 6.91 -11.49
N VAL A 196 1.10 5.72 -12.07
CA VAL A 196 1.99 5.21 -13.14
C VAL A 196 1.83 5.99 -14.43
N GLU A 197 0.59 6.33 -14.81
CA GLU A 197 0.26 7.00 -16.08
C GLU A 197 0.50 8.51 -16.03
N ASP A 198 0.08 9.18 -14.93
CA ASP A 198 0.01 10.64 -14.86
C ASP A 198 0.84 11.25 -13.72
N GLY A 199 1.46 10.39 -12.92
CA GLY A 199 2.29 10.80 -11.80
C GLY A 199 1.54 10.99 -10.47
N PRO A 200 2.29 11.13 -9.35
CA PRO A 200 1.72 11.16 -8.01
C PRO A 200 0.84 12.39 -7.74
N ALA A 201 1.16 13.54 -8.31
CA ALA A 201 0.39 14.77 -8.11
C ALA A 201 -1.04 14.64 -8.64
N ALA A 202 -1.23 14.03 -9.83
CA ALA A 202 -2.54 13.78 -10.41
C ALA A 202 -3.37 12.84 -9.52
N ALA A 203 -2.78 11.75 -9.06
CA ALA A 203 -3.44 10.80 -8.16
C ALA A 203 -3.79 11.45 -6.81
N MET A 204 -2.91 12.25 -6.21
CA MET A 204 -3.19 12.97 -4.97
C MET A 204 -4.34 13.96 -5.11
N ASN A 205 -4.40 14.67 -6.24
CA ASN A 205 -5.49 15.63 -6.51
C ASN A 205 -6.85 14.94 -6.67
N GLU A 206 -6.87 13.72 -7.20
CA GLU A 206 -8.09 12.94 -7.41
C GLU A 206 -8.54 12.23 -6.13
N PHE A 207 -7.65 11.49 -5.48
CA PHE A 207 -8.01 10.56 -4.41
C PHE A 207 -7.90 11.13 -2.98
N ASN A 208 -7.24 12.27 -2.77
CA ASN A 208 -7.13 12.89 -1.45
C ASN A 208 -8.25 13.88 -1.12
N ARG A 209 -9.14 14.18 -2.07
CA ARG A 209 -10.30 15.04 -1.81
C ARG A 209 -11.19 14.36 -0.77
N LYS A 210 -11.69 15.13 0.18
CA LYS A 210 -12.82 14.70 1.01
C LYS A 210 -14.06 14.88 0.15
N ASP A 211 -14.81 13.82 -0.03
CA ASP A 211 -16.19 13.91 -0.50
C ASP A 211 -17.02 14.64 0.54
#